data_b8b62f24b8c815f9448296929e7b375b
#
_entry.id   b8b62f24b8c815f9448296929e7b375b
#
_cell.length_a   1.000
_cell.length_b   1.000
_cell.length_c   1.000
_cell.angle_alpha   90.00
_cell.angle_beta   90.00
_cell.angle_gamma   90.00
#
_symmetry.space_group_name_H-M   'P 1'
#
loop_
_entity.id
_entity.type
_entity.pdbx_description
1 polymer ?
#
loop_
_entity_poly.entity_id
_entity_poly.type
_entity_poly.pdbx_seq_one_letter_code
_entity_poly.pdbx_strand_id
1 'polypeptide(L)'
;VTPGRWLETDASSTAVMFVGKIGRLEVAPGSRLRLVTATRGEHRAELVRGTIEAQIWAPAGQFVIETPSATAVDLGCAYTLTIDEHGVGLITVQGGWVGFEHKGREAFIPAGATGRTWPGRGPGTPTAVEAPAALRTAVDLLDQTDEPAAQADALAIVLRAARPEDAFTVWHLIDRVDPALRPLVVDRLHALAPMPDGVTRAGILAGSREMRDAWWSALGLGTADWWRTWRQKWNPSP
;
A
#
# COMPACT_ATOMS: atom_id res chain seq x y z
N VAL A 1 -6.00 -16.85 20.23
CA VAL A 1 -4.95 -17.62 19.55
C VAL A 1 -3.63 -17.32 20.25
N THR A 2 -2.86 -18.36 20.57
CA THR A 2 -1.53 -18.21 21.16
C THR A 2 -0.52 -17.91 20.04
N PRO A 3 0.47 -17.02 20.24
CA PRO A 3 1.51 -16.78 19.25
C PRO A 3 2.16 -18.07 18.74
N GLY A 4 2.43 -18.15 17.44
CA GLY A 4 2.99 -19.30 16.76
C GLY A 4 1.97 -20.35 16.27
N ARG A 5 0.73 -20.33 16.74
CA ARG A 5 -0.31 -21.28 16.29
C ARG A 5 -1.09 -20.74 15.10
N TRP A 6 -1.35 -21.64 14.16
CA TRP A 6 -2.21 -21.35 13.00
C TRP A 6 -3.68 -21.35 13.41
N LEU A 7 -4.41 -20.39 12.85
CA LEU A 7 -5.86 -20.36 12.76
C LEU A 7 -6.23 -20.65 11.29
N GLU A 8 -6.97 -21.70 11.08
CA GLU A 8 -7.49 -22.08 9.76
C GLU A 8 -9.01 -22.15 9.84
N THR A 9 -9.68 -21.54 8.88
CA THR A 9 -11.13 -21.63 8.70
C THR A 9 -11.43 -22.57 7.53
N ASP A 10 -12.44 -23.40 7.67
CA ASP A 10 -12.95 -24.21 6.55
C ASP A 10 -13.77 -23.36 5.56
N ALA A 11 -14.38 -23.97 4.55
CA ALA A 11 -15.11 -23.29 3.48
C ALA A 11 -16.40 -22.58 3.96
N SER A 12 -16.84 -22.79 5.20
CA SER A 12 -18.10 -22.27 5.75
C SER A 12 -17.93 -21.52 7.06
N SER A 13 -16.81 -21.68 7.73
CA SER A 13 -16.56 -21.11 9.04
C SER A 13 -15.93 -19.73 8.96
N THR A 14 -16.31 -18.86 9.88
CA THR A 14 -15.65 -17.59 10.15
C THR A 14 -15.04 -17.59 11.55
N ALA A 15 -14.07 -16.72 11.80
CA ALA A 15 -13.52 -16.54 13.13
C ALA A 15 -13.32 -15.06 13.43
N VAL A 16 -13.39 -14.69 14.71
CA VAL A 16 -13.01 -13.35 15.19
C VAL A 16 -11.79 -13.49 16.08
N MET A 17 -10.74 -12.77 15.77
CA MET A 17 -9.53 -12.69 16.57
C MET A 17 -9.34 -11.29 17.13
N PHE A 18 -9.27 -11.17 18.45
CA PHE A 18 -8.91 -9.92 19.09
C PHE A 18 -7.39 -9.77 19.14
N VAL A 19 -6.91 -8.62 18.68
CA VAL A 19 -5.49 -8.26 18.71
C VAL A 19 -5.25 -7.45 19.99
N GLY A 20 -5.05 -8.13 21.09
CA GLY A 20 -4.91 -7.49 22.40
C GLY A 20 -6.10 -6.55 22.70
N LYS A 21 -5.76 -5.29 23.02
CA LYS A 21 -6.73 -4.19 23.23
C LYS A 21 -6.75 -3.20 22.06
N ILE A 22 -6.05 -3.50 20.96
CA ILE A 22 -5.82 -2.53 19.88
C ILE A 22 -6.68 -2.77 18.66
N GLY A 23 -7.42 -3.88 18.58
CA GLY A 23 -8.27 -4.13 17.44
C GLY A 23 -8.81 -5.55 17.36
N ARG A 24 -9.50 -5.81 16.26
CA ARG A 24 -10.03 -7.13 15.92
C ARG A 24 -9.81 -7.43 14.44
N LEU A 25 -9.69 -8.72 14.13
CA LEU A 25 -9.69 -9.28 12.80
C LEU A 25 -10.90 -10.20 12.66
N GLU A 26 -11.71 -9.98 11.64
CA GLU A 26 -12.71 -10.95 11.20
C GLU A 26 -12.07 -11.79 10.09
N VAL A 27 -12.03 -13.11 10.28
CA VAL A 27 -11.35 -14.06 9.39
C VAL A 27 -12.41 -14.79 8.58
N ALA A 28 -12.41 -14.60 7.27
CA ALA A 28 -13.37 -15.22 6.36
C ALA A 28 -13.10 -16.72 6.16
N PRO A 29 -14.06 -17.47 5.58
CA PRO A 29 -13.87 -18.87 5.22
C PRO A 29 -12.66 -19.09 4.32
N GLY A 30 -12.04 -20.27 4.42
CA GLY A 30 -10.91 -20.69 3.60
C GLY A 30 -9.59 -19.97 3.90
N SER A 31 -9.52 -19.26 5.02
CA SER A 31 -8.36 -18.45 5.39
C SER A 31 -7.35 -19.21 6.24
N ARG A 32 -6.07 -18.83 6.12
CA ARG A 32 -4.98 -19.35 6.95
C ARG A 32 -4.13 -18.20 7.47
N LEU A 33 -4.19 -17.99 8.77
CA LEU A 33 -3.59 -16.91 9.51
C LEU A 33 -2.88 -17.42 10.75
N ARG A 34 -1.80 -16.78 11.19
CA ARG A 34 -1.24 -16.99 12.54
C ARG A 34 -0.85 -15.67 13.18
N LEU A 35 -0.93 -15.62 14.50
CA LEU A 35 -0.33 -14.56 15.29
C LEU A 35 1.15 -14.92 15.52
N VAL A 36 2.07 -14.08 15.04
CA VAL A 36 3.52 -14.30 15.17
C VAL A 36 4.02 -13.73 16.50
N THR A 37 3.65 -12.47 16.78
CA THR A 37 4.02 -11.75 18.01
C THR A 37 2.80 -11.05 18.58
N ALA A 38 2.68 -11.04 19.91
CA ALA A 38 1.66 -10.31 20.64
C ALA A 38 2.26 -9.80 21.95
N THR A 39 3.08 -8.77 21.86
CA THR A 39 3.69 -8.09 23.01
C THR A 39 3.15 -6.67 23.11
N ARG A 40 3.40 -6.01 24.25
CA ARG A 40 2.97 -4.63 24.42
C ARG A 40 3.65 -3.71 23.41
N GLY A 41 2.85 -3.12 22.53
CA GLY A 41 3.33 -2.19 21.49
C GLY A 41 3.77 -2.86 20.19
N GLU A 42 3.73 -4.20 20.11
CA GLU A 42 4.07 -4.94 18.90
C GLU A 42 3.13 -6.13 18.70
N HIS A 43 2.36 -6.09 17.63
CA HIS A 43 1.50 -7.20 17.22
C HIS A 43 1.79 -7.52 15.76
N ARG A 44 2.21 -8.74 15.51
CA ARG A 44 2.54 -9.23 14.18
C ARG A 44 1.72 -10.46 13.86
N ALA A 45 1.05 -10.44 12.73
CA ALA A 45 0.33 -11.58 12.19
C ALA A 45 0.90 -11.96 10.81
N GLU A 46 0.66 -13.18 10.37
CA GLU A 46 0.98 -13.66 9.03
C GLU A 46 -0.29 -14.20 8.39
N LEU A 47 -0.67 -13.64 7.24
CA LEU A 47 -1.78 -14.11 6.41
C LEU A 47 -1.21 -14.79 5.16
N VAL A 48 -1.34 -16.11 5.07
CA VAL A 48 -0.81 -16.90 3.95
C VAL A 48 -1.81 -16.97 2.80
N ARG A 49 -3.12 -17.10 3.11
CA ARG A 49 -4.22 -17.12 2.14
C ARG A 49 -5.53 -16.75 2.80
N GLY A 50 -6.51 -16.38 2.00
CA GLY A 50 -7.87 -16.04 2.43
C GLY A 50 -8.06 -14.56 2.69
N THR A 51 -9.12 -14.21 3.39
CA THR A 51 -9.55 -12.82 3.58
C THR A 51 -9.68 -12.49 5.05
N ILE A 52 -9.21 -11.32 5.43
CA ILE A 52 -9.45 -10.72 6.74
C ILE A 52 -10.07 -9.33 6.58
N GLU A 53 -10.96 -8.98 7.49
CA GLU A 53 -11.39 -7.61 7.74
C GLU A 53 -10.75 -7.15 9.04
N ALA A 54 -9.93 -6.12 8.97
CA ALA A 54 -9.18 -5.57 10.10
C ALA A 54 -9.82 -4.26 10.56
N GLN A 55 -10.01 -4.13 11.86
CA GLN A 55 -10.40 -2.89 12.52
C GLN A 55 -9.40 -2.64 13.65
N ILE A 56 -8.46 -1.73 13.42
CA ILE A 56 -7.35 -1.45 14.33
C ILE A 56 -7.42 0.02 14.74
N TRP A 57 -7.34 0.27 16.04
CA TRP A 57 -7.36 1.62 16.65
C TRP A 57 -6.10 1.92 17.46
N ALA A 58 -5.01 1.23 17.12
CA ALA A 58 -3.69 1.46 17.71
C ALA A 58 -2.97 2.64 17.07
N PRO A 59 -1.98 3.21 17.77
CA PRO A 59 -1.01 4.05 17.14
C PRO A 59 -0.30 3.38 15.95
N ALA A 60 0.10 4.18 14.98
CA ALA A 60 0.73 3.74 13.75
C ALA A 60 1.88 2.74 13.99
N GLY A 61 1.90 1.65 13.20
CA GLY A 61 2.97 0.66 13.21
C GLY A 61 2.96 -0.33 14.38
N GLN A 62 1.96 -0.32 15.24
CA GLN A 62 1.84 -1.31 16.32
C GLN A 62 1.22 -2.64 15.84
N PHE A 63 0.59 -2.64 14.69
CA PHE A 63 0.07 -3.84 14.07
C PHE A 63 0.63 -4.02 12.66
N VAL A 64 1.14 -5.19 12.36
CA VAL A 64 1.78 -5.55 11.10
C VAL A 64 1.25 -6.90 10.64
N ILE A 65 0.93 -7.01 9.35
CA ILE A 65 0.57 -8.28 8.71
C ILE A 65 1.60 -8.62 7.64
N GLU A 66 2.25 -9.74 7.82
CA GLU A 66 3.12 -10.35 6.82
C GLU A 66 2.28 -11.16 5.84
N THR A 67 2.56 -11.01 4.54
CA THR A 67 1.95 -11.79 3.47
C THR A 67 3.05 -12.36 2.56
N PRO A 68 2.74 -13.31 1.67
CA PRO A 68 3.73 -13.82 0.71
C PRO A 68 4.32 -12.77 -0.22
N SER A 69 3.64 -11.64 -0.38
CA SER A 69 3.97 -10.62 -1.39
C SER A 69 4.40 -9.27 -0.82
N ALA A 70 4.07 -8.96 0.43
CA ALA A 70 4.43 -7.70 1.07
C ALA A 70 4.16 -7.72 2.57
N THR A 71 4.72 -6.76 3.29
CA THR A 71 4.37 -6.45 4.68
C THR A 71 3.38 -5.28 4.70
N ALA A 72 2.21 -5.50 5.28
CA ALA A 72 1.20 -4.47 5.53
C ALA A 72 1.40 -3.88 6.93
N VAL A 73 1.53 -2.58 7.02
CA VAL A 73 1.70 -1.82 8.26
C VAL A 73 0.47 -0.98 8.51
N ASP A 74 -0.19 -1.28 9.60
CA ASP A 74 -1.42 -0.59 10.01
C ASP A 74 -1.14 0.75 10.67
N LEU A 75 -1.99 1.71 10.39
CA LEU A 75 -1.87 3.11 10.78
C LEU A 75 -3.12 3.65 11.46
N GLY A 76 -3.81 2.77 12.20
CA GLY A 76 -5.08 3.10 12.79
C GLY A 76 -6.19 3.06 11.73
N CYS A 77 -6.43 1.88 11.13
CA CYS A 77 -7.27 1.75 9.96
C CYS A 77 -8.33 0.65 10.04
N ALA A 78 -9.28 0.76 9.12
CA ALA A 78 -10.21 -0.28 8.76
C ALA A 78 -9.96 -0.69 7.31
N TYR A 79 -9.73 -1.98 7.05
CA TYR A 79 -9.45 -2.49 5.71
C TYR A 79 -9.82 -3.96 5.56
N THR A 80 -10.04 -4.36 4.32
CA THR A 80 -10.13 -5.76 3.89
C THR A 80 -8.85 -6.14 3.16
N LEU A 81 -8.22 -7.24 3.55
CA LEU A 81 -7.03 -7.80 2.90
C LEU A 81 -7.30 -9.24 2.49
N THR A 82 -7.16 -9.52 1.21
CA THR A 82 -7.31 -10.85 0.60
C THR A 82 -5.98 -11.30 0.02
N ILE A 83 -5.59 -12.54 0.29
CA ILE A 83 -4.46 -13.23 -0.34
C ILE A 83 -4.99 -14.46 -1.04
N ASP A 84 -4.78 -14.55 -2.34
CA ASP A 84 -5.20 -15.71 -3.13
C ASP A 84 -4.24 -16.91 -3.00
N GLU A 85 -4.55 -18.00 -3.69
CA GLU A 85 -3.76 -19.24 -3.67
C GLU A 85 -2.37 -19.10 -4.31
N HIS A 86 -2.17 -18.05 -5.11
CA HIS A 86 -0.88 -17.71 -5.74
C HIS A 86 -0.07 -16.70 -4.93
N GLY A 87 -0.60 -16.26 -3.77
CA GLY A 87 0.04 -15.26 -2.91
C GLY A 87 -0.13 -13.82 -3.39
N VAL A 88 -0.98 -13.59 -4.39
CA VAL A 88 -1.34 -12.23 -4.82
C VAL A 88 -2.26 -11.61 -3.79
N GLY A 89 -1.91 -10.40 -3.35
CA GLY A 89 -2.70 -9.65 -2.38
C GLY A 89 -3.58 -8.60 -3.03
N LEU A 90 -4.75 -8.37 -2.42
CA LEU A 90 -5.63 -7.24 -2.70
C LEU A 90 -6.05 -6.62 -1.37
N ILE A 91 -5.81 -5.33 -1.22
CA ILE A 91 -6.30 -4.56 -0.08
C ILE A 91 -7.30 -3.50 -0.54
N THR A 92 -8.31 -3.25 0.29
CA THR A 92 -9.19 -2.09 0.18
C THR A 92 -9.26 -1.43 1.54
N VAL A 93 -8.93 -0.14 1.62
CA VAL A 93 -8.92 0.62 2.87
C VAL A 93 -10.21 1.44 2.98
N GLN A 94 -10.96 1.24 4.07
CA GLN A 94 -12.20 1.94 4.35
C GLN A 94 -11.98 3.15 5.26
N GLY A 95 -10.96 3.13 6.13
CA GLY A 95 -10.67 4.22 7.05
C GLY A 95 -9.19 4.26 7.41
N GLY A 96 -8.64 5.45 7.66
CA GLY A 96 -7.21 5.61 7.90
C GLY A 96 -6.37 5.35 6.67
N TRP A 97 -5.25 4.68 6.82
CA TRP A 97 -4.41 4.23 5.70
C TRP A 97 -3.44 3.11 6.09
N VAL A 98 -3.00 2.34 5.08
CA VAL A 98 -2.07 1.22 5.22
C VAL A 98 -0.83 1.51 4.40
N GLY A 99 0.35 1.29 5.00
CA GLY A 99 1.61 1.24 4.27
C GLY A 99 1.96 -0.19 3.89
N PHE A 100 2.24 -0.45 2.63
CA PHE A 100 2.88 -1.69 2.19
C PHE A 100 4.37 -1.50 1.95
N GLU A 101 5.15 -2.53 2.28
CA GLU A 101 6.60 -2.56 2.02
C GLU A 101 7.03 -3.94 1.54
N HIS A 102 7.93 -3.98 0.54
CA HIS A 102 8.66 -5.17 0.13
C HIS A 102 9.98 -4.76 -0.53
N LYS A 103 11.11 -5.14 0.07
CA LYS A 103 12.47 -4.88 -0.47
C LYS A 103 12.71 -3.41 -0.90
N GLY A 104 12.20 -2.48 -0.11
CA GLY A 104 12.34 -1.04 -0.38
C GLY A 104 11.26 -0.45 -1.30
N ARG A 105 10.41 -1.27 -1.95
CA ARG A 105 9.24 -0.80 -2.69
C ARG A 105 8.10 -0.51 -1.73
N GLU A 106 7.62 0.72 -1.74
CA GLU A 106 6.59 1.22 -0.82
C GLU A 106 5.29 1.54 -1.56
N ALA A 107 4.16 1.38 -0.88
CA ALA A 107 2.88 1.92 -1.32
C ALA A 107 2.09 2.43 -0.11
N PHE A 108 1.51 3.62 -0.24
CA PHE A 108 0.63 4.21 0.77
C PHE A 108 -0.80 4.19 0.25
N ILE A 109 -1.67 3.49 0.96
CA ILE A 109 -3.04 3.22 0.52
C ILE A 109 -3.98 3.94 1.48
N PRO A 110 -4.53 5.11 1.09
CA PRO A 110 -5.46 5.88 1.90
C PRO A 110 -6.87 5.27 1.90
N ALA A 111 -7.72 5.74 2.81
CA ALA A 111 -9.14 5.43 2.79
C ALA A 111 -9.77 5.73 1.43
N GLY A 112 -10.63 4.84 0.93
CA GLY A 112 -11.23 4.91 -0.40
C GLY A 112 -10.33 4.42 -1.53
N ALA A 113 -9.14 3.89 -1.20
CA ALA A 113 -8.22 3.32 -2.19
C ALA A 113 -8.08 1.81 -2.05
N THR A 114 -7.60 1.20 -3.13
CA THR A 114 -7.26 -0.21 -3.23
C THR A 114 -5.84 -0.37 -3.78
N GLY A 115 -5.19 -1.48 -3.44
CA GLY A 115 -3.85 -1.80 -3.92
C GLY A 115 -3.65 -3.31 -4.07
N ARG A 116 -2.82 -3.70 -5.02
CA ARG A 116 -2.44 -5.11 -5.24
C ARG A 116 -1.00 -5.34 -4.81
N THR A 117 -0.68 -6.58 -4.49
CA THR A 117 0.68 -7.02 -4.21
C THR A 117 0.97 -8.33 -4.94
N TRP A 118 2.18 -8.52 -5.43
CA TRP A 118 2.57 -9.73 -6.16
C TRP A 118 3.83 -10.35 -5.53
N PRO A 119 3.88 -11.68 -5.39
CA PRO A 119 5.09 -12.37 -4.96
C PRO A 119 6.29 -11.97 -5.81
N GLY A 120 7.40 -11.64 -5.14
CA GLY A 120 8.64 -11.23 -5.80
C GLY A 120 8.67 -9.78 -6.33
N ARG A 121 7.52 -9.18 -6.65
CA ARG A 121 7.42 -7.78 -7.10
C ARG A 121 7.03 -6.81 -5.99
N GLY A 122 6.32 -7.30 -4.97
CA GLY A 122 5.84 -6.48 -3.85
C GLY A 122 4.61 -5.63 -4.18
N PRO A 123 4.43 -4.48 -3.50
CA PRO A 123 3.24 -3.66 -3.63
C PRO A 123 3.19 -2.91 -4.96
N GLY A 124 2.03 -2.99 -5.62
CA GLY A 124 1.67 -2.21 -6.78
C GLY A 124 1.27 -0.77 -6.45
N THR A 125 0.97 -0.03 -7.50
CA THR A 125 0.51 1.35 -7.44
C THR A 125 -0.93 1.39 -6.96
N PRO A 126 -1.25 2.05 -5.84
CA PRO A 126 -2.63 2.13 -5.36
C PRO A 126 -3.48 3.03 -6.26
N THR A 127 -4.77 2.67 -6.37
CA THR A 127 -5.77 3.44 -7.11
C THR A 127 -6.99 3.72 -6.24
N ALA A 128 -7.73 4.79 -6.52
CA ALA A 128 -9.03 4.97 -5.90
C ALA A 128 -9.97 3.82 -6.28
N VAL A 129 -10.84 3.39 -5.37
CA VAL A 129 -11.85 2.36 -5.64
C VAL A 129 -12.74 2.79 -6.81
N GLU A 130 -13.09 4.09 -6.87
CA GLU A 130 -13.91 4.71 -7.90
C GLU A 130 -13.10 5.22 -9.12
N ALA A 131 -11.81 4.84 -9.23
CA ALA A 131 -11.00 5.22 -10.39
C ALA A 131 -11.56 4.61 -11.68
N PRO A 132 -11.44 5.31 -12.82
CA PRO A 132 -11.87 4.78 -14.11
C PRO A 132 -11.25 3.40 -14.39
N ALA A 133 -12.03 2.47 -14.93
CA ALA A 133 -11.56 1.12 -15.23
C ALA A 133 -10.30 1.13 -16.12
N ALA A 134 -10.25 2.02 -17.12
CA ALA A 134 -9.09 2.17 -17.98
C ALA A 134 -7.82 2.56 -17.20
N LEU A 135 -7.95 3.44 -16.19
CA LEU A 135 -6.82 3.79 -15.32
C LEU A 135 -6.36 2.59 -14.52
N ARG A 136 -7.27 1.86 -13.85
CA ARG A 136 -6.93 0.69 -13.04
C ARG A 136 -6.22 -0.38 -13.85
N THR A 137 -6.76 -0.71 -15.04
CA THR A 137 -6.15 -1.70 -15.93
C THR A 137 -4.76 -1.26 -16.39
N ALA A 138 -4.58 0.01 -16.74
CA ALA A 138 -3.28 0.53 -17.17
C ALA A 138 -2.27 0.56 -16.02
N VAL A 139 -2.69 0.86 -14.80
CA VAL A 139 -1.84 0.78 -13.60
C VAL A 139 -1.40 -0.66 -13.32
N ASP A 140 -2.33 -1.62 -13.39
CA ASP A 140 -1.98 -3.06 -13.22
C ASP A 140 -0.96 -3.52 -14.28
N LEU A 141 -1.10 -3.05 -15.53
CA LEU A 141 -0.13 -3.34 -16.58
C LEU A 141 1.24 -2.71 -16.31
N LEU A 142 1.27 -1.44 -15.90
CA LEU A 142 2.51 -0.74 -15.50
C LEU A 142 3.27 -1.48 -14.39
N ASP A 143 2.55 -1.97 -13.40
CA ASP A 143 3.16 -2.66 -12.26
C ASP A 143 3.69 -4.05 -12.60
N GLN A 144 3.24 -4.66 -13.70
CA GLN A 144 3.58 -6.02 -14.10
C GLN A 144 4.51 -6.11 -15.30
N THR A 145 4.66 -5.02 -16.09
CA THR A 145 5.54 -5.03 -17.27
C THR A 145 6.91 -4.45 -16.94
N ASP A 146 7.95 -5.07 -17.51
CA ASP A 146 9.32 -4.55 -17.56
C ASP A 146 9.69 -4.10 -18.99
N GLU A 147 8.76 -4.20 -19.94
CA GLU A 147 8.94 -3.87 -21.34
C GLU A 147 8.69 -2.36 -21.54
N PRO A 148 9.71 -1.58 -22.01
CA PRO A 148 9.64 -0.11 -22.04
C PRO A 148 8.52 0.47 -22.89
N ALA A 149 8.21 -0.14 -24.05
CA ALA A 149 7.14 0.33 -24.92
C ALA A 149 5.77 0.13 -24.26
N ALA A 150 5.52 -1.06 -23.69
CA ALA A 150 4.28 -1.35 -22.98
C ALA A 150 4.12 -0.45 -21.73
N GLN A 151 5.23 -0.13 -21.05
CA GLN A 151 5.22 0.80 -19.93
C GLN A 151 4.83 2.22 -20.39
N ALA A 152 5.38 2.70 -21.51
CA ALA A 152 5.07 4.02 -22.05
C ALA A 152 3.60 4.13 -22.48
N ASP A 153 3.07 3.11 -23.16
CA ASP A 153 1.67 3.05 -23.60
C ASP A 153 0.69 3.03 -22.41
N ALA A 154 0.96 2.18 -21.42
CA ALA A 154 0.16 2.11 -20.22
C ALA A 154 0.21 3.42 -19.42
N LEU A 155 1.38 4.03 -19.28
CA LEU A 155 1.54 5.34 -18.64
C LEU A 155 0.71 6.42 -19.36
N ALA A 156 0.74 6.47 -20.68
CA ALA A 156 -0.03 7.45 -21.44
C ALA A 156 -1.55 7.34 -21.15
N ILE A 157 -2.07 6.12 -20.96
CA ILE A 157 -3.46 5.89 -20.57
C ILE A 157 -3.70 6.44 -19.14
N VAL A 158 -2.83 6.11 -18.18
CA VAL A 158 -2.97 6.57 -16.79
C VAL A 158 -2.96 8.09 -16.74
N LEU A 159 -1.96 8.75 -17.34
CA LEU A 159 -1.82 10.20 -17.28
C LEU A 159 -3.01 10.93 -17.93
N ARG A 160 -3.60 10.37 -18.98
CA ARG A 160 -4.80 10.94 -19.61
C ARG A 160 -6.07 10.74 -18.77
N ALA A 161 -6.23 9.57 -18.16
CA ALA A 161 -7.43 9.20 -17.41
C ALA A 161 -7.46 9.72 -15.98
N ALA A 162 -6.29 10.05 -15.39
CA ALA A 162 -6.18 10.48 -14.01
C ALA A 162 -6.91 11.80 -13.76
N ARG A 163 -7.68 11.84 -12.65
CA ARG A 163 -8.44 12.96 -12.13
C ARG A 163 -7.73 13.55 -10.89
N PRO A 164 -8.14 14.70 -10.35
CA PRO A 164 -7.52 15.24 -9.12
C PRO A 164 -7.49 14.25 -7.95
N GLU A 165 -8.56 13.49 -7.75
CA GLU A 165 -8.63 12.43 -6.71
C GLU A 165 -7.67 11.25 -6.95
N ASP A 166 -7.14 11.09 -8.16
CA ASP A 166 -6.16 10.07 -8.53
C ASP A 166 -4.71 10.58 -8.40
N ALA A 167 -4.50 11.79 -7.85
CA ALA A 167 -3.16 12.40 -7.70
C ALA A 167 -2.19 11.51 -6.92
N PHE A 168 -2.66 10.81 -5.88
CA PHE A 168 -1.82 9.88 -5.11
C PHE A 168 -1.34 8.69 -5.95
N THR A 169 -2.15 8.20 -6.89
CA THR A 169 -1.75 7.17 -7.87
C THR A 169 -0.59 7.68 -8.71
N VAL A 170 -0.73 8.89 -9.27
CA VAL A 170 0.31 9.52 -10.11
C VAL A 170 1.57 9.80 -9.29
N TRP A 171 1.44 10.21 -8.02
CA TRP A 171 2.58 10.40 -7.11
C TRP A 171 3.42 9.12 -6.94
N HIS A 172 2.77 7.95 -6.78
CA HIS A 172 3.49 6.68 -6.68
C HIS A 172 4.26 6.32 -7.95
N LEU A 173 3.79 6.74 -9.11
CA LEU A 173 4.44 6.44 -10.40
C LEU A 173 5.78 7.17 -10.59
N ILE A 174 6.08 8.24 -9.84
CA ILE A 174 7.36 8.97 -9.93
C ILE A 174 8.56 8.03 -9.81
N ASP A 175 8.51 7.06 -8.88
CA ASP A 175 9.61 6.12 -8.65
C ASP A 175 9.43 4.76 -9.35
N ARG A 176 8.34 4.58 -10.08
CA ARG A 176 7.96 3.27 -10.64
C ARG A 176 8.11 3.18 -12.14
N VAL A 177 8.18 4.32 -12.81
CA VAL A 177 8.39 4.39 -14.25
C VAL A 177 9.87 4.55 -14.60
N ASP A 178 10.21 4.23 -15.83
CA ASP A 178 11.54 4.52 -16.38
C ASP A 178 11.91 5.99 -16.13
N PRO A 179 13.17 6.30 -15.77
CA PRO A 179 13.63 7.68 -15.55
C PRO A 179 13.31 8.64 -16.69
N ALA A 180 13.31 8.17 -17.95
CA ALA A 180 12.97 9.00 -19.11
C ALA A 180 11.49 9.42 -19.13
N LEU A 181 10.60 8.68 -18.48
CA LEU A 181 9.17 8.96 -18.40
C LEU A 181 8.76 9.80 -17.17
N ARG A 182 9.65 9.92 -16.17
CA ARG A 182 9.38 10.70 -14.94
C ARG A 182 8.93 12.14 -15.18
N PRO A 183 9.52 12.90 -16.14
CA PRO A 183 9.07 14.26 -16.41
C PRO A 183 7.58 14.34 -16.72
N LEU A 184 7.03 13.39 -17.48
CA LEU A 184 5.60 13.34 -17.83
C LEU A 184 4.72 13.10 -16.59
N VAL A 185 5.18 12.22 -15.69
CA VAL A 185 4.49 11.93 -14.43
C VAL A 185 4.48 13.17 -13.53
N VAL A 186 5.62 13.82 -13.36
CA VAL A 186 5.77 15.03 -12.53
C VAL A 186 4.90 16.17 -13.06
N ASP A 187 4.91 16.41 -14.37
CA ASP A 187 4.12 17.46 -15.00
C ASP A 187 2.60 17.18 -14.87
N ARG A 188 2.19 15.91 -15.02
CA ARG A 188 0.78 15.54 -14.81
C ARG A 188 0.37 15.66 -13.34
N LEU A 189 1.19 15.21 -12.41
CA LEU A 189 0.90 15.34 -10.98
C LEU A 189 0.75 16.84 -10.60
N HIS A 190 1.64 17.69 -11.10
CA HIS A 190 1.54 19.15 -10.87
C HIS A 190 0.23 19.73 -11.39
N ALA A 191 -0.25 19.26 -12.53
CA ALA A 191 -1.52 19.69 -13.09
C ALA A 191 -2.74 19.22 -12.28
N LEU A 192 -2.64 18.05 -11.59
CA LEU A 192 -3.71 17.51 -10.75
C LEU A 192 -3.67 18.08 -9.32
N ALA A 193 -2.48 18.25 -8.79
CA ALA A 193 -2.20 18.75 -7.44
C ALA A 193 -0.93 19.63 -7.51
N PRO A 194 -1.05 20.95 -7.44
CA PRO A 194 0.09 21.86 -7.54
C PRO A 194 1.20 21.53 -6.54
N MET A 195 2.45 21.71 -6.95
CA MET A 195 3.60 21.56 -6.07
C MET A 195 3.49 22.55 -4.90
N PRO A 196 3.66 22.07 -3.65
CA PRO A 196 3.68 22.95 -2.49
C PRO A 196 4.97 23.78 -2.44
N ASP A 197 4.97 24.81 -1.59
CA ASP A 197 6.16 25.63 -1.35
C ASP A 197 7.37 24.79 -0.97
N GLY A 198 8.53 25.11 -1.53
CA GLY A 198 9.77 24.38 -1.31
C GLY A 198 9.95 23.12 -2.16
N VAL A 199 8.91 22.64 -2.85
CA VAL A 199 9.01 21.51 -3.79
C VAL A 199 9.25 22.06 -5.21
N THR A 200 10.27 21.55 -5.88
CA THR A 200 10.60 21.96 -7.26
C THR A 200 10.64 20.76 -8.19
N ARG A 201 10.26 20.99 -9.45
CA ARG A 201 10.35 19.97 -10.51
C ARG A 201 11.75 19.37 -10.60
N ALA A 202 12.78 20.22 -10.56
CA ALA A 202 14.17 19.77 -10.63
C ALA A 202 14.54 18.88 -9.44
N GLY A 203 14.13 19.25 -8.22
CA GLY A 203 14.38 18.45 -7.03
C GLY A 203 13.70 17.08 -7.06
N ILE A 204 12.45 17.01 -7.53
CA ILE A 204 11.74 15.72 -7.71
C ILE A 204 12.46 14.86 -8.76
N LEU A 205 12.83 15.42 -9.91
CA LEU A 205 13.54 14.68 -10.97
C LEU A 205 14.95 14.24 -10.55
N ALA A 206 15.59 15.00 -9.65
CA ALA A 206 16.86 14.61 -9.02
C ALA A 206 16.70 13.52 -7.92
N GLY A 207 15.46 13.09 -7.64
CA GLY A 207 15.18 12.04 -6.65
C GLY A 207 15.14 12.51 -5.19
N SER A 208 14.89 13.81 -4.93
CA SER A 208 14.74 14.31 -3.56
C SER A 208 13.55 13.65 -2.86
N ARG A 209 13.86 12.78 -1.90
CA ARG A 209 12.85 12.12 -1.06
C ARG A 209 12.10 13.12 -0.21
N GLU A 210 12.80 14.10 0.35
CA GLU A 210 12.20 15.15 1.19
C GLU A 210 11.12 15.93 0.43
N MET A 211 11.42 16.39 -0.80
CA MET A 211 10.44 17.09 -1.64
C MET A 211 9.27 16.21 -2.02
N ARG A 212 9.51 14.92 -2.28
CA ARG A 212 8.47 13.96 -2.59
C ARG A 212 7.54 13.72 -1.40
N ASP A 213 8.11 13.55 -0.20
CA ASP A 213 7.33 13.38 1.03
C ASP A 213 6.55 14.67 1.39
N ALA A 214 7.12 15.85 1.13
CA ALA A 214 6.42 17.12 1.27
C ALA A 214 5.23 17.22 0.31
N TRP A 215 5.40 16.80 -0.94
CA TRP A 215 4.28 16.78 -1.91
C TRP A 215 3.19 15.79 -1.50
N TRP A 216 3.56 14.58 -1.01
CA TRP A 216 2.60 13.65 -0.43
C TRP A 216 1.78 14.28 0.70
N SER A 217 2.45 14.94 1.62
CA SER A 217 1.79 15.60 2.76
C SER A 217 0.81 16.70 2.29
N ALA A 218 1.13 17.40 1.21
CA ALA A 218 0.25 18.41 0.61
C ALA A 218 -0.98 17.83 -0.10
N LEU A 219 -0.98 16.52 -0.44
CA LEU A 219 -2.18 15.85 -0.94
C LEU A 219 -3.27 15.69 0.15
N GLY A 220 -2.94 15.94 1.43
CA GLY A 220 -3.90 15.85 2.54
C GLY A 220 -4.26 14.41 2.96
N LEU A 221 -3.49 13.43 2.53
CA LEU A 221 -3.75 12.01 2.77
C LEU A 221 -2.94 11.43 3.96
N GLY A 222 -2.35 12.29 4.79
CA GLY A 222 -1.47 11.94 5.89
C GLY A 222 -0.02 12.35 5.61
N THR A 223 0.87 12.19 6.59
CA THR A 223 2.29 12.52 6.44
C THR A 223 3.13 11.27 6.29
N ALA A 224 4.24 11.36 5.55
CA ALA A 224 5.19 10.26 5.42
C ALA A 224 6.12 10.13 6.65
N ASP A 225 6.16 11.10 7.54
CA ASP A 225 7.13 11.18 8.65
C ASP A 225 7.09 9.97 9.58
N TRP A 226 5.89 9.55 10.00
CA TRP A 226 5.75 8.38 10.87
C TRP A 226 6.20 7.10 10.15
N TRP A 227 5.97 6.95 8.83
CA TRP A 227 6.45 5.81 8.03
C TRP A 227 7.97 5.77 8.02
N ARG A 228 8.64 6.90 7.85
CA ARG A 228 10.10 7.01 7.92
C ARG A 228 10.61 6.63 9.30
N THR A 229 9.95 7.11 10.37
CA THR A 229 10.28 6.76 11.76
C THR A 229 10.03 5.28 12.04
N TRP A 230 8.93 4.72 11.55
CA TRP A 230 8.63 3.30 11.70
C TRP A 230 9.67 2.43 11.01
N ARG A 231 10.03 2.72 9.76
CA ARG A 231 11.07 1.97 9.04
C ARG A 231 12.41 1.96 9.75
N GLN A 232 12.83 3.06 10.34
CA GLN A 232 14.07 3.13 11.11
C GLN A 232 14.08 2.21 12.33
N LYS A 233 12.93 2.02 12.97
CA LYS A 233 12.78 1.17 14.16
C LYS A 233 12.66 -0.32 13.84
N TRP A 234 11.97 -0.66 12.77
CA TRP A 234 11.54 -2.04 12.46
C TRP A 234 12.36 -2.72 11.37
N ASN A 235 13.00 -1.94 10.55
CA ASN A 235 13.91 -2.42 9.52
C ASN A 235 15.14 -1.51 9.47
N PRO A 236 15.96 -1.51 10.55
CA PRO A 236 17.20 -0.76 10.52
C PRO A 236 18.02 -1.32 9.36
N SER A 237 18.39 -0.45 8.41
CA SER A 237 19.31 -0.82 7.34
C SER A 237 20.59 -1.39 7.99
N PRO A 238 21.15 -2.50 7.49
CA PRO A 238 22.37 -3.07 7.99
C PRO A 238 23.55 -2.10 7.91
#